data_46b3b34b00611667cd82ba879f73816c
#
_entry.id   46b3b34b00611667cd82ba879f73816c
#
_cell.length_a   1.000
_cell.length_b   1.000
_cell.length_c   1.000
_cell.angle_alpha   90.00
_cell.angle_beta   90.00
_cell.angle_gamma   90.00
#
_symmetry.space_group_name_H-M   'P 1'
#
loop_
_entity.id
_entity.type
_entity.pdbx_description
1 polymer ?
#
loop_
_entity_poly.entity_id
_entity_poly.type
_entity_poly.pdbx_seq_one_letter_code
_entity_poly.pdbx_strand_id
1 'polypeptide(L)'
;GKLFSLSDKINAISFTSGSFWNDNILYLQLGGFSILNVNDAGFNWNIPKIIGKVDMICSQFSPASGYPATWTHIDKSKKLELMKERNLGILKMMKQIVDLCDADYLLPFANFNELYQPSHRNFVKTQPKNRLTTVLNYFKNEKIKILDLLPGESWDGKNNNFFRKTDREKFYDQDFLFNYLDEKFNFEKKNRNNSNFNLSHNEIQDYFEKFIDSEIAKKIGTYSLSINLHSEDRIINSLINFKNGEISYVSKEQTCEANMTMSCPGKIVQDIIRKDLSWDEISSGYWSTFSRNPDTYNIALWQLFHAPWKSRKNYPLLTNSDFNTQNTSIADIVEKYGSPVLRILEKFGLYCAGCEASMGEKIIDGCRIHGLSSKQ
;
A
#
# COMPACT_ATOMS: atom_id res chain seq x y z
N GLY A 1 11.59 16.86 12.03
CA GLY A 1 12.08 15.59 12.55
C GLY A 1 12.62 15.73 13.95
N LYS A 2 12.62 14.64 14.72
CA LYS A 2 13.19 14.61 16.06
C LYS A 2 14.57 13.96 15.98
N LEU A 3 15.60 14.64 16.49
CA LEU A 3 16.96 14.13 16.57
C LEU A 3 17.12 13.21 17.80
N PHE A 4 17.68 12.04 17.59
CA PHE A 4 18.06 11.09 18.61
C PHE A 4 19.56 10.81 18.48
N SER A 5 20.35 11.03 19.53
CA SER A 5 21.73 10.57 19.61
C SER A 5 21.72 9.21 20.29
N LEU A 6 22.14 8.18 19.57
CA LEU A 6 22.20 6.81 20.07
C LEU A 6 23.58 6.48 20.62
N SER A 7 24.60 7.17 20.13
CA SER A 7 26.00 7.14 20.64
C SER A 7 26.76 8.33 20.07
N ASP A 8 28.03 8.52 20.47
CA ASP A 8 28.91 9.59 19.94
C ASP A 8 29.10 9.52 18.41
N LYS A 9 28.82 8.38 17.80
CA LYS A 9 28.99 8.14 16.35
C LYS A 9 27.71 7.86 15.61
N ILE A 10 26.57 7.74 16.31
CA ILE A 10 25.29 7.34 15.71
C ILE A 10 24.22 8.35 16.08
N ASN A 11 23.75 9.06 15.07
CA ASN A 11 22.61 9.97 15.18
C ASN A 11 21.49 9.50 14.28
N ALA A 12 20.24 9.69 14.71
CA ALA A 12 19.05 9.35 13.97
C ALA A 12 18.05 10.53 13.98
N ILE A 13 17.39 10.75 12.86
CA ILE A 13 16.27 11.69 12.75
C ILE A 13 15.08 10.94 12.15
N SER A 14 13.95 10.95 12.85
CA SER A 14 12.69 10.47 12.31
C SER A 14 11.95 11.65 11.71
N PHE A 15 11.62 11.56 10.43
CA PHE A 15 10.77 12.50 9.72
C PHE A 15 9.39 11.88 9.50
N THR A 16 8.35 12.67 9.63
CA THR A 16 7.02 12.25 9.17
C THR A 16 7.01 12.09 7.66
N SER A 17 6.33 11.06 7.18
CA SER A 17 6.14 10.85 5.73
C SER A 17 5.34 11.98 5.08
N GLY A 18 5.34 12.01 3.77
CA GLY A 18 4.47 12.88 2.98
C GLY A 18 3.04 12.36 2.85
N SER A 19 2.76 11.14 3.35
CA SER A 19 1.44 10.51 3.30
C SER A 19 0.65 10.74 4.59
N PHE A 20 -0.65 10.45 4.56
CA PHE A 20 -1.52 10.52 5.74
C PHE A 20 -1.46 9.26 6.62
N TRP A 21 -0.70 8.23 6.22
CA TRP A 21 -0.63 6.94 6.93
C TRP A 21 0.23 6.96 8.20
N ASN A 22 0.75 8.12 8.61
CA ASN A 22 1.61 8.24 9.78
C ASN A 22 2.89 7.39 9.73
N ASP A 23 3.36 7.09 8.53
CA ASP A 23 4.65 6.46 8.34
C ASP A 23 5.78 7.43 8.63
N ASN A 24 6.97 6.88 8.87
CA ASN A 24 8.15 7.65 9.13
C ASN A 24 9.27 7.29 8.17
N ILE A 25 10.03 8.31 7.81
CA ILE A 25 11.28 8.21 7.06
C ILE A 25 12.42 8.36 8.05
N LEU A 26 13.39 7.44 8.03
CA LEU A 26 14.49 7.44 8.97
C LEU A 26 15.79 7.91 8.30
N TYR A 27 16.37 8.97 8.82
CA TYR A 27 17.73 9.40 8.50
C TYR A 27 18.68 8.93 9.58
N LEU A 28 19.80 8.33 9.17
CA LEU A 28 20.86 7.84 10.06
C LEU A 28 22.20 8.45 9.67
N GLN A 29 22.98 8.84 10.66
CA GLN A 29 24.41 9.14 10.52
C GLN A 29 25.20 8.11 11.30
N LEU A 30 26.11 7.42 10.62
CA LEU A 30 26.89 6.29 11.14
C LEU A 30 28.38 6.56 10.95
N GLY A 31 29.00 7.31 11.86
CA GLY A 31 30.44 7.55 11.82
C GLY A 31 30.95 8.22 10.54
N GLY A 32 30.16 9.14 9.97
CA GLY A 32 30.50 9.85 8.74
C GLY A 32 29.87 9.30 7.47
N PHE A 33 29.08 8.22 7.56
CA PHE A 33 28.24 7.69 6.47
C PHE A 33 26.76 7.96 6.78
N SER A 34 26.01 8.46 5.81
CA SER A 34 24.62 8.85 5.99
C SER A 34 23.67 7.99 5.17
N ILE A 35 22.56 7.59 5.79
CA ILE A 35 21.53 6.75 5.18
C ILE A 35 20.17 7.42 5.32
N LEU A 36 19.43 7.53 4.23
CA LEU A 36 18.02 7.89 4.25
C LEU A 36 17.17 6.67 3.90
N ASN A 37 16.52 6.10 4.90
CA ASN A 37 15.60 4.99 4.74
C ASN A 37 14.19 5.52 4.51
N VAL A 38 13.77 5.54 3.26
CA VAL A 38 12.43 5.95 2.83
C VAL A 38 11.43 4.81 3.00
N ASN A 39 11.91 3.56 2.85
CA ASN A 39 11.05 2.37 2.85
C ASN A 39 9.92 2.47 1.81
N ASP A 40 8.67 2.19 2.21
CA ASP A 40 7.44 2.37 1.44
C ASP A 40 6.64 3.60 1.88
N ALA A 41 7.21 4.42 2.74
CA ALA A 41 6.58 5.66 3.18
C ALA A 41 6.47 6.69 2.04
N GLY A 42 5.39 7.42 2.00
CA GLY A 42 5.26 8.57 1.09
C GLY A 42 6.38 9.57 1.34
N PHE A 43 7.11 9.97 0.30
CA PHE A 43 8.30 10.81 0.47
C PHE A 43 7.94 12.25 0.88
N ASN A 44 8.57 12.75 1.91
CA ASN A 44 8.44 14.15 2.33
C ASN A 44 9.50 15.01 1.63
N TRP A 45 9.09 15.74 0.61
CA TRP A 45 9.95 16.52 -0.28
C TRP A 45 10.67 17.71 0.37
N ASN A 46 10.42 17.97 1.65
CA ASN A 46 11.20 18.94 2.43
C ASN A 46 12.46 18.32 3.06
N ILE A 47 12.56 17.00 3.14
CA ILE A 47 13.69 16.32 3.75
C ILE A 47 15.03 16.70 3.11
N PRO A 48 15.20 16.70 1.79
CA PRO A 48 16.49 17.07 1.17
C PRO A 48 16.97 18.47 1.53
N LYS A 49 16.04 19.42 1.75
CA LYS A 49 16.38 20.78 2.19
C LYS A 49 16.94 20.83 3.61
N ILE A 50 16.61 19.84 4.43
CA ILE A 50 17.00 19.78 5.85
C ILE A 50 18.33 19.04 6.02
N ILE A 51 18.47 17.90 5.32
CA ILE A 51 19.62 17.01 5.51
C ILE A 51 20.73 17.20 4.46
N GLY A 52 20.39 17.79 3.30
CA GLY A 52 21.32 17.94 2.19
C GLY A 52 21.69 16.61 1.52
N LYS A 53 22.97 16.45 1.16
CA LYS A 53 23.52 15.22 0.58
C LYS A 53 23.44 14.05 1.55
N VAL A 54 23.12 12.85 0.99
CA VAL A 54 23.16 11.58 1.71
C VAL A 54 24.00 10.57 0.93
N ASP A 55 24.72 9.70 1.64
CA ASP A 55 25.53 8.70 0.96
C ASP A 55 24.65 7.59 0.37
N MET A 56 23.59 7.14 1.08
CA MET A 56 22.76 6.04 0.65
C MET A 56 21.26 6.31 0.84
N ILE A 57 20.48 6.00 -0.21
CA ILE A 57 19.03 5.93 -0.16
C ILE A 57 18.61 4.46 -0.09
N CYS A 58 17.73 4.12 0.86
CA CYS A 58 17.03 2.84 0.91
C CYS A 58 15.57 3.08 0.56
N SER A 59 15.05 2.43 -0.49
CA SER A 59 13.70 2.70 -0.99
C SER A 59 13.02 1.46 -1.55
N GLN A 60 11.71 1.42 -1.39
CA GLN A 60 10.82 0.50 -2.08
C GLN A 60 10.97 0.66 -3.60
N PHE A 61 10.92 -0.45 -4.34
CA PHE A 61 11.06 -0.44 -5.80
C PHE A 61 9.86 -1.02 -6.57
N SER A 62 8.84 -1.49 -5.88
CA SER A 62 7.64 -2.08 -6.49
C SER A 62 6.42 -1.92 -5.57
N PRO A 63 5.19 -1.77 -6.08
CA PRO A 63 3.99 -1.68 -5.25
C PRO A 63 3.75 -2.94 -4.42
N ALA A 64 3.31 -2.78 -3.17
CA ALA A 64 3.01 -3.86 -2.24
C ALA A 64 1.51 -4.08 -2.00
N SER A 65 0.61 -3.32 -2.63
CA SER A 65 -0.83 -3.45 -2.42
C SER A 65 -1.50 -4.43 -3.38
N GLY A 66 -2.65 -4.98 -2.98
CA GLY A 66 -3.48 -5.84 -3.82
C GLY A 66 -4.19 -5.11 -4.98
N TYR A 67 -4.23 -3.77 -4.96
CA TYR A 67 -4.79 -2.97 -6.06
C TYR A 67 -3.80 -2.91 -7.24
N PRO A 68 -4.24 -3.08 -8.49
CA PRO A 68 -5.59 -3.45 -8.92
C PRO A 68 -5.83 -4.97 -9.03
N ALA A 69 -4.87 -5.80 -8.68
CA ALA A 69 -4.86 -7.24 -8.94
C ALA A 69 -6.09 -7.96 -8.39
N THR A 70 -6.44 -7.71 -7.13
CA THR A 70 -7.55 -8.34 -6.42
C THR A 70 -8.90 -7.63 -6.63
N TRP A 71 -8.97 -6.59 -7.46
CA TRP A 71 -10.17 -5.80 -7.71
C TRP A 71 -10.93 -6.29 -8.94
N THR A 72 -12.12 -6.84 -8.72
CA THR A 72 -12.87 -7.59 -9.75
C THR A 72 -13.60 -6.72 -10.76
N HIS A 73 -13.92 -5.47 -10.43
CA HIS A 73 -14.58 -4.51 -11.33
C HIS A 73 -13.64 -3.94 -12.40
N ILE A 74 -12.33 -4.14 -12.25
CA ILE A 74 -11.32 -3.68 -13.20
C ILE A 74 -11.00 -4.83 -14.16
N ASP A 75 -11.14 -4.62 -15.44
CA ASP A 75 -10.77 -5.61 -16.44
C ASP A 75 -9.26 -5.89 -16.49
N LYS A 76 -8.87 -7.02 -17.09
CA LYS A 76 -7.48 -7.48 -17.11
C LYS A 76 -6.56 -6.48 -17.83
N SER A 77 -7.00 -5.88 -18.92
CA SER A 77 -6.18 -4.96 -19.70
C SER A 77 -5.90 -3.68 -18.91
N LYS A 78 -6.92 -3.13 -18.26
CA LYS A 78 -6.79 -1.95 -17.40
C LYS A 78 -5.94 -2.22 -16.16
N LYS A 79 -6.06 -3.42 -15.55
CA LYS A 79 -5.16 -3.83 -14.46
C LYS A 79 -3.70 -3.77 -14.88
N LEU A 80 -3.36 -4.32 -16.05
CA LEU A 80 -1.97 -4.34 -16.54
C LEU A 80 -1.45 -2.95 -16.85
N GLU A 81 -2.30 -2.07 -17.41
CA GLU A 81 -1.96 -0.67 -17.67
C GLU A 81 -1.66 0.06 -16.35
N LEU A 82 -2.58 0.04 -15.39
CA LEU A 82 -2.42 0.66 -14.07
C LEU A 82 -1.16 0.17 -13.36
N MET A 83 -0.86 -1.13 -13.45
CA MET A 83 0.36 -1.66 -12.82
C MET A 83 1.64 -1.17 -13.50
N LYS A 84 1.67 -1.05 -14.84
CA LYS A 84 2.82 -0.48 -15.56
C LYS A 84 3.09 0.95 -15.13
N GLU A 85 2.05 1.76 -15.04
CA GLU A 85 2.16 3.15 -14.64
C GLU A 85 2.64 3.30 -13.19
N ARG A 86 2.05 2.55 -12.27
CA ARG A 86 2.49 2.55 -10.87
C ARG A 86 3.95 2.12 -10.72
N ASN A 87 4.35 1.06 -11.42
CA ASN A 87 5.73 0.59 -11.41
C ASN A 87 6.69 1.65 -11.91
N LEU A 88 6.36 2.31 -13.01
CA LEU A 88 7.16 3.40 -13.55
C LEU A 88 7.18 4.61 -12.60
N GLY A 89 6.05 4.93 -11.98
CA GLY A 89 5.96 6.00 -10.98
C GLY A 89 6.94 5.82 -9.82
N ILE A 90 7.03 4.59 -9.28
CA ILE A 90 7.98 4.28 -8.20
C ILE A 90 9.42 4.47 -8.66
N LEU A 91 9.80 4.00 -9.85
CA LEU A 91 11.17 4.19 -10.37
C LEU A 91 11.51 5.66 -10.57
N LYS A 92 10.57 6.46 -11.09
CA LYS A 92 10.73 7.91 -11.23
C LYS A 92 10.91 8.59 -9.88
N MET A 93 10.08 8.21 -8.88
CA MET A 93 10.20 8.73 -7.52
C MET A 93 11.56 8.40 -6.91
N MET A 94 12.01 7.16 -7.02
CA MET A 94 13.34 6.75 -6.56
C MET A 94 14.44 7.63 -7.17
N LYS A 95 14.36 7.85 -8.50
CA LYS A 95 15.34 8.70 -9.19
C LYS A 95 15.29 10.14 -8.68
N GLN A 96 14.12 10.72 -8.52
CA GLN A 96 13.99 12.09 -7.99
C GLN A 96 14.58 12.22 -6.57
N ILE A 97 14.34 11.23 -5.71
CA ILE A 97 14.90 11.24 -4.34
C ILE A 97 16.44 11.17 -4.41
N VAL A 98 16.97 10.28 -5.24
CA VAL A 98 18.41 10.13 -5.46
C VAL A 98 19.03 11.45 -5.94
N ASP A 99 18.44 12.08 -6.96
CA ASP A 99 18.93 13.33 -7.55
C ASP A 99 18.87 14.50 -6.53
N LEU A 100 17.77 14.61 -5.77
CA LEU A 100 17.60 15.67 -4.78
C LEU A 100 18.51 15.55 -3.57
N CYS A 101 18.86 14.31 -3.20
CA CYS A 101 19.77 14.04 -2.10
C CYS A 101 21.22 13.87 -2.54
N ASP A 102 21.55 14.02 -3.84
CA ASP A 102 22.89 13.81 -4.42
C ASP A 102 23.52 12.49 -3.89
N ALA A 103 22.74 11.39 -3.92
CA ALA A 103 23.13 10.15 -3.29
C ALA A 103 24.14 9.35 -4.13
N ASP A 104 25.11 8.73 -3.47
CA ASP A 104 26.12 7.89 -4.13
C ASP A 104 25.64 6.44 -4.30
N TYR A 105 24.77 5.95 -3.37
CA TYR A 105 24.27 4.58 -3.34
C TYR A 105 22.76 4.52 -3.25
N LEU A 106 22.18 3.54 -3.93
CA LEU A 106 20.75 3.19 -3.82
C LEU A 106 20.63 1.71 -3.45
N LEU A 107 19.98 1.44 -2.32
CA LEU A 107 19.58 0.11 -1.89
C LEU A 107 18.09 -0.10 -2.16
N PRO A 108 17.69 -0.79 -3.25
CA PRO A 108 16.32 -1.19 -3.47
C PRO A 108 15.95 -2.29 -2.47
N PHE A 109 14.92 -2.07 -1.67
CA PHE A 109 14.49 -3.06 -0.68
C PHE A 109 12.97 -2.98 -0.40
N ALA A 110 12.51 -3.71 0.62
CA ALA A 110 11.12 -3.69 1.10
C ALA A 110 10.07 -4.05 0.04
N ASN A 111 10.38 -5.00 -0.87
CA ASN A 111 9.40 -5.41 -1.85
C ASN A 111 9.59 -6.79 -2.50
N PHE A 112 9.62 -7.83 -1.69
CA PHE A 112 9.47 -9.21 -2.17
C PHE A 112 8.04 -9.72 -1.94
N ASN A 113 7.07 -8.92 -2.40
CA ASN A 113 5.66 -9.18 -2.23
C ASN A 113 5.10 -9.81 -3.50
N GLU A 114 4.33 -10.90 -3.38
CA GLU A 114 3.69 -11.58 -4.50
C GLU A 114 2.38 -12.26 -4.10
N LEU A 115 1.44 -12.35 -5.05
CA LEU A 115 0.18 -13.03 -4.87
C LEU A 115 0.43 -14.56 -4.88
N TYR A 116 0.31 -15.19 -3.71
CA TYR A 116 0.63 -16.62 -3.56
C TYR A 116 -0.55 -17.58 -3.76
N GLN A 117 -1.77 -17.06 -3.89
CA GLN A 117 -2.95 -17.93 -4.10
C GLN A 117 -2.99 -18.49 -5.53
N PRO A 118 -3.37 -19.76 -5.73
CA PRO A 118 -3.45 -20.38 -7.05
C PRO A 118 -4.38 -19.64 -8.02
N SER A 119 -5.48 -19.07 -7.53
CA SER A 119 -6.42 -18.27 -8.31
C SER A 119 -5.77 -17.08 -9.02
N HIS A 120 -4.65 -16.59 -8.50
CA HIS A 120 -3.93 -15.44 -9.06
C HIS A 120 -2.75 -15.83 -9.97
N ARG A 121 -2.42 -17.14 -10.14
CA ARG A 121 -1.24 -17.58 -10.88
C ARG A 121 -1.14 -17.03 -12.30
N ASN A 122 -2.24 -17.07 -13.04
CA ASN A 122 -2.25 -16.53 -14.41
C ASN A 122 -1.99 -15.03 -14.44
N PHE A 123 -2.43 -14.31 -13.43
CA PHE A 123 -2.16 -12.88 -13.31
C PHE A 123 -0.70 -12.64 -12.92
N VAL A 124 -0.17 -13.36 -11.94
CA VAL A 124 1.24 -13.29 -11.51
C VAL A 124 2.20 -13.52 -12.67
N LYS A 125 1.90 -14.47 -13.56
CA LYS A 125 2.70 -14.76 -14.76
C LYS A 125 2.77 -13.59 -15.75
N THR A 126 1.73 -12.79 -15.81
CA THR A 126 1.57 -11.74 -16.85
C THR A 126 1.67 -10.33 -16.30
N GLN A 127 1.62 -10.16 -14.99
CA GLN A 127 1.65 -8.83 -14.38
C GLN A 127 3.01 -8.14 -14.58
N PRO A 128 3.01 -6.87 -14.96
CA PRO A 128 4.22 -6.07 -14.88
C PRO A 128 4.55 -5.83 -13.40
N LYS A 129 5.75 -6.19 -13.00
CA LYS A 129 6.23 -5.93 -11.64
C LYS A 129 7.70 -5.52 -11.68
N ASN A 130 8.04 -4.48 -10.94
CA ASN A 130 9.44 -4.13 -10.79
C ASN A 130 10.16 -5.26 -10.03
N ARG A 131 11.19 -5.77 -10.65
CA ARG A 131 12.16 -6.69 -10.07
C ARG A 131 13.46 -5.93 -9.85
N LEU A 132 14.37 -6.49 -9.09
CA LEU A 132 15.70 -5.89 -8.91
C LEU A 132 16.39 -5.62 -10.26
N THR A 133 16.25 -6.54 -11.21
CA THR A 133 16.73 -6.38 -12.59
C THR A 133 16.09 -5.17 -13.31
N THR A 134 14.83 -4.85 -13.01
CA THR A 134 14.16 -3.66 -13.55
C THR A 134 14.83 -2.38 -13.03
N VAL A 135 15.15 -2.34 -11.75
CA VAL A 135 15.87 -1.22 -11.13
C VAL A 135 17.25 -1.06 -11.75
N LEU A 136 18.03 -2.14 -11.84
CA LEU A 136 19.36 -2.13 -12.47
C LEU A 136 19.29 -1.59 -13.89
N ASN A 137 18.31 -2.02 -14.69
CA ASN A 137 18.14 -1.54 -16.06
C ASN A 137 17.71 -0.08 -16.12
N TYR A 138 16.84 0.37 -15.21
CA TYR A 138 16.37 1.76 -15.19
C TYR A 138 17.50 2.74 -14.85
N PHE A 139 18.38 2.38 -13.93
CA PHE A 139 19.49 3.20 -13.46
C PHE A 139 20.81 2.94 -14.18
N LYS A 140 20.86 2.09 -15.22
CA LYS A 140 22.11 1.66 -15.88
C LYS A 140 23.00 2.78 -16.42
N ASN A 141 22.40 3.94 -16.77
CA ASN A 141 23.11 5.10 -17.30
C ASN A 141 23.29 6.21 -16.26
N GLU A 142 22.87 5.99 -15.01
CA GLU A 142 22.99 6.95 -13.94
C GLU A 142 24.32 6.77 -13.19
N LYS A 143 24.78 7.81 -12.52
CA LYS A 143 26.04 7.75 -11.74
C LYS A 143 25.89 6.94 -10.44
N ILE A 144 24.66 6.82 -9.94
CA ILE A 144 24.37 6.14 -8.68
C ILE A 144 24.72 4.67 -8.75
N LYS A 145 25.33 4.15 -7.69
CA LYS A 145 25.62 2.71 -7.53
C LYS A 145 24.46 1.99 -6.89
N ILE A 146 23.89 1.02 -7.61
CA ILE A 146 22.81 0.19 -7.07
C ILE A 146 23.40 -0.96 -6.25
N LEU A 147 22.96 -1.07 -4.99
CA LEU A 147 23.33 -2.17 -4.10
C LEU A 147 22.29 -3.29 -4.28
N ASP A 148 22.50 -4.16 -5.24
CA ASP A 148 21.60 -5.26 -5.61
C ASP A 148 21.75 -6.45 -4.64
N LEU A 149 21.37 -6.27 -3.39
CA LEU A 149 21.44 -7.28 -2.34
C LEU A 149 20.18 -8.15 -2.30
N LEU A 150 20.38 -9.46 -2.22
CA LEU A 150 19.32 -10.42 -1.90
C LEU A 150 19.29 -10.71 -0.38
N PRO A 151 18.18 -11.25 0.15
CA PRO A 151 18.11 -11.63 1.55
C PRO A 151 19.26 -12.52 1.99
N GLY A 152 20.01 -12.10 3.02
CA GLY A 152 21.18 -12.80 3.55
C GLY A 152 22.49 -12.48 2.84
N GLU A 153 22.49 -11.62 1.83
CA GLU A 153 23.71 -11.01 1.28
C GLU A 153 24.06 -9.73 2.07
N SER A 154 25.30 -9.30 2.01
CA SER A 154 25.76 -8.07 2.62
C SER A 154 26.78 -7.33 1.76
N TRP A 155 26.92 -6.05 2.01
CA TRP A 155 27.90 -5.17 1.39
C TRP A 155 28.72 -4.45 2.46
N ASP A 156 30.05 -4.52 2.31
CA ASP A 156 30.97 -3.75 3.11
C ASP A 156 31.30 -2.44 2.39
N GLY A 157 30.70 -1.35 2.84
CA GLY A 157 30.89 -0.03 2.25
C GLY A 157 32.33 0.49 2.33
N LYS A 158 33.10 0.10 3.33
CA LYS A 158 34.50 0.54 3.51
C LYS A 158 35.42 -0.02 2.43
N ASN A 159 35.28 -1.31 2.15
CA ASN A 159 36.12 -2.03 1.18
C ASN A 159 35.41 -2.21 -0.15
N ASN A 160 34.16 -1.78 -0.25
CA ASN A 160 33.29 -1.94 -1.41
C ASN A 160 33.14 -3.40 -1.85
N ASN A 161 33.10 -4.33 -0.90
CA ASN A 161 33.01 -5.76 -1.13
C ASN A 161 31.59 -6.28 -0.89
N PHE A 162 31.14 -7.18 -1.78
CA PHE A 162 29.87 -7.88 -1.64
C PHE A 162 30.10 -9.29 -1.15
N PHE A 163 29.35 -9.71 -0.15
CA PHE A 163 29.28 -11.09 0.29
C PHE A 163 28.00 -11.70 -0.29
N ARG A 164 28.15 -12.37 -1.43
CA ARG A 164 27.06 -12.90 -2.26
C ARG A 164 26.75 -14.36 -1.91
N LYS A 165 25.48 -14.73 -2.08
CA LYS A 165 25.07 -16.15 -2.07
C LYS A 165 25.51 -16.82 -3.37
N THR A 166 25.87 -18.09 -3.28
CA THR A 166 26.26 -18.90 -4.47
C THR A 166 25.08 -19.26 -5.37
N ASP A 167 23.87 -19.29 -4.81
CA ASP A 167 22.64 -19.74 -5.49
C ASP A 167 21.68 -18.58 -5.78
N ARG A 168 22.19 -17.35 -5.88
CA ARG A 168 21.36 -16.17 -6.07
C ARG A 168 20.53 -16.18 -7.36
N GLU A 169 20.99 -16.88 -8.41
CA GLU A 169 20.29 -16.97 -9.69
C GLU A 169 18.88 -17.55 -9.58
N LYS A 170 18.66 -18.46 -8.63
CA LYS A 170 17.33 -19.03 -8.39
C LYS A 170 16.27 -17.99 -8.01
N PHE A 171 16.65 -16.85 -7.40
CA PHE A 171 15.71 -15.78 -7.02
C PHE A 171 15.17 -15.02 -8.25
N TYR A 172 15.76 -15.21 -9.41
CA TYR A 172 15.30 -14.67 -10.69
C TYR A 172 14.57 -15.71 -11.53
N ASP A 173 14.61 -16.98 -11.13
CA ASP A 173 13.92 -18.07 -11.78
C ASP A 173 12.42 -18.05 -11.46
N GLN A 174 11.60 -18.08 -12.52
CA GLN A 174 10.14 -18.05 -12.37
C GLN A 174 9.59 -19.36 -11.82
N ASP A 175 10.17 -20.49 -12.20
CA ASP A 175 9.72 -21.80 -11.71
C ASP A 175 10.03 -21.96 -10.23
N PHE A 176 11.21 -21.49 -9.79
CA PHE A 176 11.51 -21.41 -8.36
C PHE A 176 10.50 -20.53 -7.60
N LEU A 177 10.17 -19.36 -8.15
CA LEU A 177 9.17 -18.47 -7.55
C LEU A 177 7.82 -19.18 -7.42
N PHE A 178 7.33 -19.83 -8.47
CA PHE A 178 6.01 -20.46 -8.43
C PHE A 178 5.96 -21.65 -7.47
N ASN A 179 6.99 -22.46 -7.41
CA ASN A 179 7.10 -23.54 -6.42
C ASN A 179 7.06 -22.98 -5.00
N TYR A 180 7.82 -21.93 -4.72
CA TYR A 180 7.79 -21.25 -3.43
C TYR A 180 6.40 -20.69 -3.07
N LEU A 181 5.72 -20.08 -4.05
CA LEU A 181 4.37 -19.55 -3.83
C LEU A 181 3.35 -20.66 -3.56
N ASP A 182 3.50 -21.85 -4.20
CA ASP A 182 2.63 -22.99 -3.94
C ASP A 182 2.87 -23.60 -2.56
N GLU A 183 4.11 -23.72 -2.15
CA GLU A 183 4.44 -24.12 -0.77
C GLU A 183 3.86 -23.16 0.26
N LYS A 184 4.02 -21.85 0.03
CA LYS A 184 3.47 -20.81 0.89
C LYS A 184 1.95 -20.88 0.97
N PHE A 185 1.28 -21.06 -0.17
CA PHE A 185 -0.17 -21.20 -0.20
C PHE A 185 -0.64 -22.42 0.59
N ASN A 186 0.00 -23.57 0.39
CA ASN A 186 -0.35 -24.80 1.10
C ASN A 186 -0.18 -24.66 2.62
N PHE A 187 0.90 -23.99 3.05
CA PHE A 187 1.12 -23.66 4.46
C PHE A 187 0.00 -22.79 5.03
N GLU A 188 -0.33 -21.68 4.37
CA GLU A 188 -1.36 -20.75 4.82
C GLU A 188 -2.75 -21.39 4.77
N LYS A 189 -3.07 -22.17 3.74
CA LYS A 189 -4.33 -22.92 3.62
C LYS A 189 -4.50 -23.87 4.78
N LYS A 190 -3.47 -24.63 5.12
CA LYS A 190 -3.51 -25.57 6.26
C LYS A 190 -3.80 -24.86 7.59
N ASN A 191 -3.23 -23.68 7.77
CA ASN A 191 -3.32 -22.95 9.03
C ASN A 191 -4.58 -22.07 9.14
N ARG A 192 -5.12 -21.57 8.01
CA ARG A 192 -6.18 -20.55 8.02
C ARG A 192 -7.50 -20.98 7.38
N ASN A 193 -7.49 -21.85 6.36
CA ASN A 193 -8.67 -22.11 5.52
C ASN A 193 -9.43 -23.40 5.83
N ASN A 194 -8.87 -24.34 6.57
CA ASN A 194 -9.52 -25.64 6.79
C ASN A 194 -10.51 -25.64 7.95
N SER A 195 -10.81 -24.52 8.55
CA SER A 195 -11.78 -24.42 9.63
C SER A 195 -13.03 -23.68 9.15
N ASN A 196 -14.16 -24.36 9.25
CA ASN A 196 -15.45 -23.71 9.14
C ASN A 196 -15.50 -22.53 10.10
N PHE A 197 -16.02 -21.40 9.64
CA PHE A 197 -16.27 -20.27 10.51
C PHE A 197 -17.68 -20.38 11.09
N ASN A 198 -17.83 -19.90 12.31
CA ASN A 198 -19.11 -19.84 13.00
C ASN A 198 -19.49 -18.40 13.43
N LEU A 199 -18.89 -17.42 12.74
CA LEU A 199 -19.24 -16.02 12.94
C LEU A 199 -20.70 -15.80 12.59
N SER A 200 -21.45 -15.17 13.46
CA SER A 200 -22.85 -14.80 13.25
C SER A 200 -22.96 -13.40 12.65
N HIS A 201 -24.12 -13.10 12.05
CA HIS A 201 -24.43 -11.75 11.62
C HIS A 201 -24.41 -10.76 12.79
N ASN A 202 -24.93 -11.17 13.95
CA ASN A 202 -24.94 -10.31 15.16
C ASN A 202 -23.52 -9.94 15.61
N GLU A 203 -22.55 -10.86 15.55
CA GLU A 203 -21.18 -10.53 15.89
C GLU A 203 -20.56 -9.52 14.93
N ILE A 204 -20.91 -9.57 13.63
CA ILE A 204 -20.49 -8.57 12.63
C ILE A 204 -21.15 -7.23 12.96
N GLN A 205 -22.45 -7.25 13.26
CA GLN A 205 -23.21 -6.05 13.63
C GLN A 205 -22.62 -5.42 14.90
N ASP A 206 -22.45 -6.17 15.99
CA ASP A 206 -21.88 -5.70 17.25
C ASP A 206 -20.47 -5.13 17.08
N TYR A 207 -19.71 -5.71 16.16
CA TYR A 207 -18.37 -5.21 15.86
C TYR A 207 -18.40 -3.82 15.21
N PHE A 208 -19.22 -3.64 14.18
CA PHE A 208 -19.29 -2.36 13.46
C PHE A 208 -20.07 -1.28 14.23
N GLU A 209 -21.07 -1.66 15.04
CA GLU A 209 -21.80 -0.73 15.90
C GLU A 209 -20.89 0.02 16.87
N LYS A 210 -19.78 -0.59 17.29
CA LYS A 210 -18.78 0.10 18.12
C LYS A 210 -18.14 1.31 17.43
N PHE A 211 -18.24 1.40 16.11
CA PHE A 211 -17.54 2.42 15.31
C PHE A 211 -18.45 3.26 14.46
N ILE A 212 -19.70 2.85 14.24
CA ILE A 212 -20.61 3.47 13.29
C ILE A 212 -20.87 4.95 13.64
N ASP A 213 -20.83 5.30 14.90
CA ASP A 213 -21.01 6.66 15.40
C ASP A 213 -19.70 7.44 15.58
N SER A 214 -18.57 6.84 15.23
CA SER A 214 -17.28 7.51 15.35
C SER A 214 -17.14 8.67 14.35
N GLU A 215 -16.29 9.62 14.66
CA GLU A 215 -16.00 10.73 13.76
C GLU A 215 -15.41 10.28 12.41
N ILE A 216 -14.70 9.13 12.40
CA ILE A 216 -14.21 8.51 11.17
C ILE A 216 -15.38 7.95 10.36
N ALA A 217 -16.32 7.26 10.99
CA ALA A 217 -17.49 6.70 10.31
C ALA A 217 -18.37 7.81 9.71
N LYS A 218 -18.57 8.92 10.41
CA LYS A 218 -19.28 10.09 9.87
C LYS A 218 -18.62 10.64 8.59
N LYS A 219 -17.30 10.57 8.50
CA LYS A 219 -16.55 10.99 7.30
C LYS A 219 -16.63 10.01 6.13
N ILE A 220 -16.96 8.73 6.37
CA ILE A 220 -17.26 7.78 5.31
C ILE A 220 -18.50 8.26 4.53
N GLY A 221 -19.38 9.00 5.18
CA GLY A 221 -20.51 9.67 4.53
C GLY A 221 -21.57 8.71 4.01
N THR A 222 -22.08 8.96 2.82
CA THR A 222 -23.16 8.17 2.18
C THR A 222 -22.67 6.85 1.57
N TYR A 223 -21.59 6.29 2.08
CA TYR A 223 -20.97 5.10 1.55
C TYR A 223 -21.61 3.83 2.15
N SER A 224 -21.66 2.78 1.35
CA SER A 224 -22.11 1.45 1.80
C SER A 224 -21.08 0.39 1.48
N LEU A 225 -20.90 -0.56 2.41
CA LEU A 225 -19.98 -1.67 2.31
C LEU A 225 -20.75 -2.99 2.39
N SER A 226 -20.61 -3.83 1.37
CA SER A 226 -21.05 -5.23 1.41
C SER A 226 -19.88 -6.13 1.80
N ILE A 227 -20.07 -6.96 2.82
CA ILE A 227 -19.11 -7.96 3.27
C ILE A 227 -19.68 -9.34 2.96
N ASN A 228 -19.02 -10.06 2.06
CA ASN A 228 -19.39 -11.41 1.65
C ASN A 228 -18.38 -12.41 2.21
N LEU A 229 -18.77 -13.11 3.26
CA LEU A 229 -17.94 -14.12 3.92
C LEU A 229 -18.30 -15.50 3.40
N HIS A 230 -17.30 -16.30 3.06
CA HIS A 230 -17.52 -17.64 2.51
C HIS A 230 -16.63 -18.71 3.16
N SER A 231 -17.16 -19.92 3.23
CA SER A 231 -16.44 -21.19 3.41
C SER A 231 -17.02 -22.21 2.43
N GLU A 232 -16.56 -23.46 2.49
CA GLU A 232 -17.11 -24.54 1.66
C GLU A 232 -18.62 -24.71 1.87
N ASP A 233 -19.09 -24.61 3.12
CA ASP A 233 -20.47 -24.94 3.49
C ASP A 233 -21.32 -23.72 3.86
N ARG A 234 -20.75 -22.51 3.90
CA ARG A 234 -21.45 -21.35 4.45
C ARG A 234 -21.11 -20.06 3.71
N ILE A 235 -22.14 -19.24 3.52
CA ILE A 235 -22.01 -17.85 3.04
C ILE A 235 -22.80 -16.94 3.97
N ILE A 236 -22.19 -15.82 4.37
CA ILE A 236 -22.85 -14.73 5.09
C ILE A 236 -22.61 -13.44 4.29
N ASN A 237 -23.68 -12.72 4.04
CA ASN A 237 -23.63 -11.40 3.41
C ASN A 237 -24.15 -10.36 4.41
N SER A 238 -23.39 -9.32 4.63
CA SER A 238 -23.77 -8.20 5.49
C SER A 238 -23.59 -6.90 4.73
N LEU A 239 -24.57 -6.01 4.82
CA LEU A 239 -24.52 -4.66 4.30
C LEU A 239 -24.38 -3.67 5.46
N ILE A 240 -23.39 -2.82 5.37
CA ILE A 240 -23.14 -1.73 6.31
C ILE A 240 -23.39 -0.43 5.56
N ASN A 241 -24.39 0.32 6.02
CA ASN A 241 -24.73 1.62 5.45
C ASN A 241 -24.27 2.73 6.43
N PHE A 242 -23.18 3.38 6.11
CA PHE A 242 -22.61 4.42 6.97
C PHE A 242 -23.48 5.69 7.06
N LYS A 243 -24.32 5.97 6.06
CA LYS A 243 -25.21 7.12 6.09
C LYS A 243 -26.21 7.06 7.23
N ASN A 244 -26.80 5.89 7.44
CA ASN A 244 -27.88 5.72 8.41
C ASN A 244 -27.40 5.03 9.70
N GLY A 245 -26.16 4.60 9.75
CA GLY A 245 -25.66 3.74 10.82
C GLY A 245 -26.29 2.35 10.85
N GLU A 246 -26.92 1.94 9.75
CA GLU A 246 -27.64 0.67 9.67
C GLU A 246 -26.73 -0.47 9.22
N ILE A 247 -26.85 -1.61 9.90
CA ILE A 247 -26.18 -2.85 9.54
C ILE A 247 -27.25 -3.90 9.33
N SER A 248 -27.34 -4.43 8.14
CA SER A 248 -28.37 -5.40 7.76
C SER A 248 -27.77 -6.67 7.19
N TYR A 249 -28.46 -7.78 7.47
CA TYR A 249 -28.20 -9.03 6.80
C TYR A 249 -28.84 -9.02 5.41
N VAL A 250 -28.08 -9.48 4.42
CA VAL A 250 -28.57 -9.62 3.05
C VAL A 250 -28.66 -11.10 2.71
N SER A 251 -29.84 -11.56 2.29
CA SER A 251 -30.00 -12.96 1.88
C SER A 251 -29.19 -13.26 0.63
N LYS A 252 -28.83 -14.53 0.41
CA LYS A 252 -28.06 -14.97 -0.76
C LYS A 252 -28.69 -14.58 -2.12
N GLU A 253 -30.01 -14.42 -2.12
CA GLU A 253 -30.81 -14.16 -3.33
C GLU A 253 -30.96 -12.67 -3.63
N GLN A 254 -30.60 -11.80 -2.69
CA GLN A 254 -30.64 -10.36 -2.87
C GLN A 254 -29.30 -9.84 -3.41
N THR A 255 -29.35 -9.26 -4.59
CA THR A 255 -28.25 -8.41 -5.07
C THR A 255 -28.21 -7.14 -4.23
N CYS A 256 -27.13 -6.95 -3.50
CA CYS A 256 -26.93 -5.75 -2.72
C CYS A 256 -26.09 -4.74 -3.52
N GLU A 257 -26.69 -3.63 -3.90
CA GLU A 257 -25.93 -2.51 -4.45
C GLU A 257 -25.21 -1.80 -3.32
N ALA A 258 -23.90 -1.99 -3.27
CA ALA A 258 -23.02 -1.31 -2.33
C ALA A 258 -21.94 -0.53 -3.09
N ASN A 259 -21.47 0.57 -2.49
CA ASN A 259 -20.37 1.32 -3.07
C ASN A 259 -19.08 0.49 -3.11
N MET A 260 -18.91 -0.40 -2.14
CA MET A 260 -17.80 -1.36 -2.12
C MET A 260 -18.29 -2.73 -1.70
N THR A 261 -17.82 -3.76 -2.38
CA THR A 261 -18.02 -5.16 -1.98
C THR A 261 -16.67 -5.79 -1.67
N MET A 262 -16.59 -6.46 -0.55
CA MET A 262 -15.46 -7.27 -0.11
C MET A 262 -15.89 -8.72 0.01
N SER A 263 -15.20 -9.63 -0.67
CA SER A 263 -15.44 -11.07 -0.58
C SER A 263 -14.21 -11.78 -0.06
N CYS A 264 -14.34 -12.50 1.05
CA CYS A 264 -13.19 -13.13 1.72
C CYS A 264 -13.59 -14.38 2.52
N PRO A 265 -12.62 -15.25 2.86
CA PRO A 265 -12.85 -16.37 3.75
C PRO A 265 -13.35 -15.92 5.13
N GLY A 266 -14.50 -16.47 5.56
CA GLY A 266 -15.15 -16.07 6.80
C GLY A 266 -14.30 -16.29 8.05
N LYS A 267 -13.42 -17.29 8.03
CA LYS A 267 -12.50 -17.55 9.14
C LYS A 267 -11.54 -16.39 9.42
N ILE A 268 -11.08 -15.69 8.38
CA ILE A 268 -10.17 -14.55 8.55
C ILE A 268 -10.90 -13.40 9.24
N VAL A 269 -12.12 -13.06 8.80
CA VAL A 269 -12.92 -12.01 9.44
C VAL A 269 -13.34 -12.40 10.86
N GLN A 270 -13.65 -13.67 11.09
CA GLN A 270 -13.90 -14.16 12.43
C GLN A 270 -12.70 -13.91 13.37
N ASP A 271 -11.50 -14.20 12.90
CA ASP A 271 -10.29 -13.97 13.70
C ASP A 271 -10.01 -12.47 13.91
N ILE A 272 -10.25 -11.64 12.89
CA ILE A 272 -10.16 -10.17 13.00
C ILE A 272 -11.12 -9.67 14.08
N ILE A 273 -12.39 -10.06 14.03
CA ILE A 273 -13.43 -9.59 14.95
C ILE A 273 -13.18 -10.08 16.39
N ARG A 274 -12.90 -11.39 16.57
CA ARG A 274 -12.79 -12.00 17.90
C ARG A 274 -11.46 -11.76 18.59
N LYS A 275 -10.39 -11.55 17.80
CA LYS A 275 -9.02 -11.35 18.31
C LYS A 275 -8.54 -9.91 18.14
N ASP A 276 -9.41 -9.02 17.66
CA ASP A 276 -9.09 -7.61 17.37
C ASP A 276 -7.85 -7.46 16.49
N LEU A 277 -7.77 -8.29 15.42
CA LEU A 277 -6.66 -8.27 14.46
C LEU A 277 -6.85 -7.18 13.40
N SER A 278 -5.77 -6.87 12.67
CA SER A 278 -5.81 -5.88 11.57
C SER A 278 -6.61 -6.37 10.38
N TRP A 279 -7.37 -5.48 9.77
CA TRP A 279 -7.98 -5.70 8.46
C TRP A 279 -6.96 -5.78 7.32
N ASP A 280 -5.69 -5.46 7.59
CA ASP A 280 -4.57 -5.72 6.65
C ASP A 280 -4.42 -7.20 6.33
N GLU A 281 -4.84 -8.09 7.22
CA GLU A 281 -4.91 -9.52 6.95
C GLU A 281 -5.76 -9.84 5.71
N ILE A 282 -6.75 -9.02 5.40
CA ILE A 282 -7.62 -9.16 4.23
C ILE A 282 -6.98 -8.52 3.00
N SER A 283 -6.51 -7.29 3.10
CA SER A 283 -6.00 -6.51 1.97
C SER A 283 -4.60 -6.94 1.56
N SER A 284 -3.66 -6.98 2.51
CA SER A 284 -2.26 -7.31 2.25
C SER A 284 -1.99 -8.81 2.24
N GLY A 285 -2.83 -9.61 2.91
CA GLY A 285 -2.80 -11.07 2.86
C GLY A 285 -3.31 -11.67 1.54
N TYR A 286 -3.93 -10.86 0.68
CA TYR A 286 -4.49 -11.25 -0.64
C TYR A 286 -5.53 -12.37 -0.61
N TRP A 287 -6.21 -12.55 0.52
CA TRP A 287 -7.27 -13.55 0.66
C TRP A 287 -8.62 -13.06 0.14
N SER A 288 -8.73 -11.77 -0.12
CA SER A 288 -9.99 -11.12 -0.49
C SER A 288 -9.96 -10.61 -1.90
N THR A 289 -11.13 -10.59 -2.51
CA THR A 289 -11.40 -9.82 -3.71
C THR A 289 -12.29 -8.63 -3.37
N PHE A 290 -12.11 -7.55 -4.12
CA PHE A 290 -12.82 -6.30 -3.93
C PHE A 290 -13.49 -5.85 -5.22
N SER A 291 -14.61 -5.15 -5.09
CA SER A 291 -15.18 -4.35 -6.17
C SER A 291 -15.73 -3.05 -5.58
N ARG A 292 -15.78 -1.99 -6.38
CA ARG A 292 -16.39 -0.72 -5.96
C ARG A 292 -16.94 0.06 -7.14
N ASN A 293 -17.94 0.87 -6.87
CA ASN A 293 -18.54 1.78 -7.83
C ASN A 293 -19.03 3.04 -7.09
N PRO A 294 -18.51 4.25 -7.42
CA PRO A 294 -17.43 4.51 -8.40
C PRO A 294 -16.07 3.94 -7.95
N ASP A 295 -15.13 3.79 -8.91
CA ASP A 295 -13.76 3.35 -8.61
C ASP A 295 -12.96 4.47 -7.94
N THR A 296 -13.32 4.78 -6.70
CA THR A 296 -12.69 5.80 -5.87
C THR A 296 -12.28 5.21 -4.53
N TYR A 297 -11.15 5.68 -4.01
CA TYR A 297 -10.65 5.24 -2.72
C TYR A 297 -11.30 6.05 -1.60
N ASN A 298 -12.03 5.37 -0.70
CA ASN A 298 -12.57 6.01 0.50
C ASN A 298 -11.58 5.87 1.66
N ILE A 299 -10.80 6.93 1.89
CA ILE A 299 -9.78 6.97 2.94
C ILE A 299 -10.37 6.69 4.32
N ALA A 300 -11.50 7.32 4.65
CA ALA A 300 -12.11 7.18 5.96
C ALA A 300 -12.53 5.74 6.25
N LEU A 301 -13.01 5.00 5.24
CA LEU A 301 -13.31 3.57 5.37
C LEU A 301 -12.06 2.76 5.74
N TRP A 302 -10.95 2.98 5.05
CA TRP A 302 -9.71 2.27 5.35
C TRP A 302 -9.11 2.70 6.70
N GLN A 303 -9.20 3.96 7.06
CA GLN A 303 -8.84 4.42 8.41
C GLN A 303 -9.70 3.75 9.49
N LEU A 304 -11.00 3.54 9.22
CA LEU A 304 -11.87 2.80 10.13
C LEU A 304 -11.41 1.35 10.31
N PHE A 305 -11.01 0.68 9.23
CA PHE A 305 -10.48 -0.68 9.29
C PHE A 305 -9.17 -0.77 10.08
N HIS A 306 -8.35 0.27 10.05
CA HIS A 306 -7.13 0.34 10.85
C HIS A 306 -7.37 0.78 12.30
N ALA A 307 -8.58 1.22 12.65
CA ALA A 307 -8.90 1.80 13.94
C ALA A 307 -8.64 0.89 15.17
N PRO A 308 -8.78 -0.44 15.12
CA PRO A 308 -8.44 -1.30 16.25
C PRO A 308 -6.99 -1.18 16.72
N TRP A 309 -6.10 -0.84 15.82
CA TRP A 309 -4.64 -0.84 16.04
C TRP A 309 -4.10 0.49 16.50
N LYS A 310 -4.72 1.55 16.06
CA LYS A 310 -4.26 2.89 16.35
C LYS A 310 -5.26 3.50 17.30
N SER A 311 -4.80 4.09 18.40
CA SER A 311 -5.67 4.83 19.31
C SER A 311 -6.62 5.70 18.47
N ARG A 312 -7.87 5.31 18.39
CA ARG A 312 -8.92 5.94 17.56
C ARG A 312 -9.09 7.42 17.86
N LYS A 313 -8.64 7.86 19.02
CA LYS A 313 -8.67 9.26 19.45
C LYS A 313 -7.64 10.16 18.76
N ASN A 314 -6.59 9.59 18.18
CA ASN A 314 -5.44 10.31 17.63
C ASN A 314 -5.30 10.22 16.11
N TYR A 315 -6.31 9.68 15.40
CA TYR A 315 -6.30 9.73 13.95
C TYR A 315 -6.35 11.18 13.49
N PRO A 316 -5.42 11.64 12.64
CA PRO A 316 -5.55 12.93 12.01
C PRO A 316 -6.83 12.90 11.17
N LEU A 317 -7.81 13.66 11.60
CA LEU A 317 -9.01 13.90 10.81
C LEU A 317 -8.57 14.70 9.60
N LEU A 318 -8.94 14.26 8.39
CA LEU A 318 -8.85 15.09 7.21
C LEU A 318 -9.69 16.34 7.50
N THR A 319 -9.05 17.46 7.80
CA THR A 319 -9.74 18.73 7.99
C THR A 319 -10.02 19.33 6.62
N ASN A 320 -11.20 19.88 6.41
CA ASN A 320 -11.52 20.74 5.27
C ASN A 320 -10.70 22.04 5.38
N SER A 321 -9.38 21.93 5.18
CA SER A 321 -8.55 23.11 5.01
C SER A 321 -8.70 23.63 3.59
N ASP A 322 -8.57 24.94 3.42
CA ASP A 322 -8.60 25.59 2.13
C ASP A 322 -7.74 24.87 1.09
N PHE A 323 -8.27 24.74 -0.11
CA PHE A 323 -7.61 24.06 -1.20
C PHE A 323 -6.23 24.66 -1.45
N ASN A 324 -5.22 23.98 -0.95
CA ASN A 324 -3.82 24.31 -1.18
C ASN A 324 -3.15 23.10 -1.82
N THR A 325 -2.77 23.21 -3.09
CA THR A 325 -2.12 22.12 -3.85
C THR A 325 -0.91 21.53 -3.14
N GLN A 326 -0.24 22.31 -2.28
CA GLN A 326 0.90 21.85 -1.50
C GLN A 326 0.50 20.97 -0.30
N ASN A 327 -0.74 21.09 0.17
CA ASN A 327 -1.21 20.37 1.37
C ASN A 327 -2.44 19.51 1.14
N THR A 328 -3.12 19.65 0.00
CA THR A 328 -4.32 18.89 -0.34
C THR A 328 -3.94 17.55 -0.97
N SER A 329 -4.47 16.46 -0.43
CA SER A 329 -4.27 15.13 -1.00
C SER A 329 -5.15 14.93 -2.25
N ILE A 330 -4.77 13.96 -3.07
CA ILE A 330 -5.62 13.52 -4.20
C ILE A 330 -6.97 13.06 -3.69
N ALA A 331 -7.02 12.40 -2.53
CA ALA A 331 -8.25 11.98 -1.90
C ALA A 331 -9.16 13.14 -1.48
N ASP A 332 -8.60 14.20 -0.88
CA ASP A 332 -9.39 15.37 -0.48
C ASP A 332 -10.09 16.01 -1.68
N ILE A 333 -9.41 16.03 -2.84
CA ILE A 333 -9.98 16.58 -4.07
C ILE A 333 -11.07 15.68 -4.62
N VAL A 334 -10.82 14.37 -4.64
CA VAL A 334 -11.82 13.40 -5.11
C VAL A 334 -13.04 13.42 -4.20
N GLU A 335 -12.86 13.53 -2.89
CA GLU A 335 -13.96 13.66 -1.94
C GLU A 335 -14.77 14.94 -2.20
N LYS A 336 -14.08 16.07 -2.41
CA LYS A 336 -14.71 17.37 -2.57
C LYS A 336 -15.42 17.56 -3.91
N TYR A 337 -14.83 17.06 -5.00
CA TYR A 337 -15.29 17.33 -6.37
C TYR A 337 -15.85 16.10 -7.10
N GLY A 338 -15.74 14.93 -6.50
CA GLY A 338 -16.30 13.69 -7.02
C GLY A 338 -15.63 13.16 -8.30
N SER A 339 -16.34 12.28 -9.00
CA SER A 339 -15.85 11.59 -10.21
C SER A 339 -15.39 12.49 -11.37
N PRO A 340 -15.89 13.73 -11.59
CA PRO A 340 -15.37 14.57 -12.66
C PRO A 340 -13.87 14.89 -12.50
N VAL A 341 -13.38 15.01 -11.27
CA VAL A 341 -11.96 15.30 -11.02
C VAL A 341 -11.06 14.15 -11.39
N LEU A 342 -11.53 12.92 -11.26
CA LEU A 342 -10.78 11.72 -11.64
C LEU A 342 -10.42 11.73 -13.12
N ARG A 343 -11.39 12.09 -13.98
CA ARG A 343 -11.16 12.22 -15.43
C ARG A 343 -10.14 13.31 -15.77
N ILE A 344 -10.06 14.35 -14.95
CA ILE A 344 -9.04 15.41 -15.12
C ILE A 344 -7.68 14.86 -14.72
N LEU A 345 -7.57 14.22 -13.55
CA LEU A 345 -6.34 13.61 -13.07
C LEU A 345 -5.80 12.55 -14.07
N GLU A 346 -6.69 11.70 -14.61
CA GLU A 346 -6.35 10.72 -15.63
C GLU A 346 -5.81 11.33 -16.91
N LYS A 347 -6.39 12.46 -17.38
CA LYS A 347 -5.88 13.19 -18.57
C LYS A 347 -4.43 13.65 -18.40
N PHE A 348 -4.01 13.91 -17.19
CA PHE A 348 -2.65 14.28 -16.85
C PHE A 348 -1.78 13.07 -16.45
N GLY A 349 -2.27 11.84 -16.62
CA GLY A 349 -1.54 10.62 -16.28
C GLY A 349 -1.50 10.29 -14.78
N LEU A 350 -2.36 10.93 -13.99
CA LEU A 350 -2.50 10.67 -12.55
C LEU A 350 -3.58 9.60 -12.32
N TYR A 351 -3.25 8.34 -12.59
CA TYR A 351 -4.15 7.18 -12.39
C TYR A 351 -4.22 6.74 -10.91
N CYS A 352 -4.10 7.69 -10.03
CA CYS A 352 -3.98 7.45 -8.59
C CYS A 352 -5.31 7.11 -7.91
N ALA A 353 -6.44 7.37 -8.57
CA ALA A 353 -7.77 7.32 -7.98
C ALA A 353 -8.21 5.97 -7.42
N GLY A 354 -7.57 4.89 -7.85
CA GLY A 354 -7.85 3.54 -7.39
C GLY A 354 -6.84 2.97 -6.40
N CYS A 355 -5.77 3.69 -6.07
CA CYS A 355 -4.65 3.17 -5.28
C CYS A 355 -4.63 3.76 -3.88
N GLU A 356 -4.60 2.90 -2.89
CA GLU A 356 -4.50 3.28 -1.47
C GLU A 356 -3.31 4.21 -1.19
N ALA A 357 -2.13 3.85 -1.67
CA ALA A 357 -0.92 4.64 -1.46
C ALA A 357 -0.96 5.99 -2.19
N SER A 358 -1.51 6.01 -3.41
CA SER A 358 -1.49 7.21 -4.26
C SER A 358 -2.56 8.24 -3.86
N MET A 359 -3.71 7.78 -3.35
CA MET A 359 -4.79 8.70 -2.93
C MET A 359 -4.40 9.56 -1.73
N GLY A 360 -3.50 9.04 -0.89
CA GLY A 360 -2.96 9.79 0.25
C GLY A 360 -1.86 10.80 -0.13
N GLU A 361 -1.36 10.75 -1.35
CA GLU A 361 -0.33 11.68 -1.81
C GLU A 361 -0.93 13.08 -2.03
N LYS A 362 -0.10 14.09 -1.75
CA LYS A 362 -0.46 15.46 -2.11
C LYS A 362 -0.47 15.60 -3.63
N ILE A 363 -1.37 16.41 -4.16
CA ILE A 363 -1.43 16.66 -5.62
C ILE A 363 -0.10 17.07 -6.19
N ILE A 364 0.60 17.97 -5.51
CA ILE A 364 1.92 18.46 -5.96
C ILE A 364 2.93 17.33 -6.08
N ASP A 365 2.86 16.35 -5.19
CA ASP A 365 3.78 15.20 -5.18
C ASP A 365 3.39 14.21 -6.28
N GLY A 366 2.10 13.94 -6.46
CA GLY A 366 1.59 13.15 -7.60
C GLY A 366 1.99 13.78 -8.95
N CYS A 367 1.79 15.09 -9.11
CA CYS A 367 2.22 15.82 -10.31
C CYS A 367 3.73 15.66 -10.56
N ARG A 368 4.55 15.80 -9.52
CA ARG A 368 6.01 15.68 -9.61
C ARG A 368 6.44 14.27 -10.01
N ILE A 369 5.86 13.23 -9.42
CA ILE A 369 6.15 11.83 -9.75
C ILE A 369 5.85 11.55 -11.24
N HIS A 370 4.78 12.14 -11.77
CA HIS A 370 4.37 11.98 -13.16
C HIS A 370 5.04 13.00 -14.12
N GLY A 371 5.95 13.83 -13.61
CA GLY A 371 6.71 14.79 -14.43
C GLY A 371 5.88 16.01 -14.86
N LEU A 372 4.79 16.30 -14.18
CA LEU A 372 3.95 17.46 -14.41
C LEU A 372 4.51 18.69 -13.66
N SER A 373 4.40 19.86 -14.25
CA SER A 373 4.73 21.09 -13.56
C SER A 373 3.60 21.50 -12.61
N SER A 374 3.94 22.23 -11.55
CA SER A 374 2.95 22.77 -10.60
C SER A 374 1.97 23.80 -11.23
N LYS A 375 2.17 24.15 -12.49
CA LYS A 375 1.30 25.05 -13.25
C LYS A 375 0.30 24.30 -14.14
N GLN A 376 0.50 23.02 -14.37
CA GLN A 376 -0.43 22.13 -15.08
C GLN A 376 -1.50 21.61 -14.12
#